data_8753a0d22f79f794c1d64976ab88ef6c
#
_entry.id   8753a0d22f79f794c1d64976ab88ef6c
#
_cell.length_a   1.000
_cell.length_b   1.000
_cell.length_c   1.000
_cell.angle_alpha   90.00
_cell.angle_beta   90.00
_cell.angle_gamma   90.00
#
_symmetry.space_group_name_H-M   'P 1'
#
loop_
_entity.id
_entity.type
_entity.pdbx_description
1 polymer ?
#
loop_
_entity_poly.entity_id
_entity_poly.type
_entity_poly.pdbx_seq_one_letter_code
_entity_poly.pdbx_strand_id
1 'polypeptide(L)'
;MVLSDGVLTPAQSVLGAVQGLEVVSPNISSSTIVGTSCGIILVLFFIQPLGLTRLASAFAPIVILWLAFNGGFGIYNLVQFDHSVLKAFNPYYAIQFFIQHKTEGWKMLGGVLLAFTGVEALFADLGAFSMRAIQLSWLCWTYPCLLLGYLGQGAYISVHPDAYSNPFYNSVPPGMLYPSLVVAVLAAIVASQAIITATFQVRFLIPGFN
;
A
#
# COMPACT_ATOMS: atom_id res chain seq x y z
N MET A 1 11.67 0.08 15.97
CA MET A 1 10.86 -0.33 14.80
C MET A 1 10.24 0.88 14.09
N VAL A 2 9.41 1.71 14.74
CA VAL A 2 8.79 2.91 14.11
C VAL A 2 9.80 3.83 13.42
N LEU A 3 10.98 4.09 14.00
CA LEU A 3 12.01 4.92 13.38
C LEU A 3 12.59 4.33 12.08
N SER A 4 12.78 3.01 12.04
CA SER A 4 13.27 2.32 10.83
C SER A 4 12.21 2.29 9.75
N ASP A 5 10.96 2.07 10.13
CA ASP A 5 9.80 2.10 9.26
C ASP A 5 9.59 3.50 8.66
N GLY A 6 9.78 4.54 9.48
CA GLY A 6 9.67 5.95 9.05
C GLY A 6 10.68 6.39 7.98
N VAL A 7 11.73 5.61 7.74
CA VAL A 7 12.70 5.87 6.66
C VAL A 7 12.38 5.05 5.41
N LEU A 8 12.12 3.75 5.59
CA LEU A 8 11.97 2.82 4.47
C LEU A 8 10.58 2.90 3.81
N THR A 9 9.53 2.91 4.60
CA THR A 9 8.16 2.80 4.09
C THR A 9 7.72 4.02 3.27
N PRO A 10 8.03 5.28 3.64
CA PRO A 10 7.76 6.43 2.78
C PRO A 10 8.45 6.33 1.42
N ALA A 11 9.71 5.90 1.41
CA ALA A 11 10.48 5.75 0.18
C ALA A 11 9.89 4.65 -0.72
N GLN A 12 9.55 3.50 -0.15
CA GLN A 12 8.94 2.39 -0.88
C GLN A 12 7.55 2.74 -1.42
N SER A 13 6.71 3.41 -0.62
CA SER A 13 5.37 3.80 -1.02
C SER A 13 5.38 4.77 -2.20
N VAL A 14 6.22 5.81 -2.15
CA VAL A 14 6.35 6.78 -3.25
C VAL A 14 6.96 6.13 -4.47
N LEU A 15 8.04 5.34 -4.30
CA LEU A 15 8.69 4.65 -5.41
C LEU A 15 7.71 3.70 -6.12
N GLY A 16 6.97 2.87 -5.37
CA GLY A 16 6.00 1.94 -5.93
C GLY A 16 4.86 2.63 -6.67
N ALA A 17 4.39 3.79 -6.17
CA ALA A 17 3.37 4.57 -6.87
C ALA A 17 3.91 5.19 -8.17
N VAL A 18 5.14 5.71 -8.16
CA VAL A 18 5.77 6.31 -9.35
C VAL A 18 6.18 5.26 -10.39
N GLN A 19 6.48 4.02 -9.97
CA GLN A 19 6.73 2.90 -10.90
C GLN A 19 5.54 2.60 -11.82
N GLY A 20 4.33 2.99 -11.46
CA GLY A 20 3.18 2.92 -12.37
C GLY A 20 3.37 3.69 -13.68
N LEU A 21 4.29 4.65 -13.73
CA LEU A 21 4.66 5.34 -14.96
C LEU A 21 5.31 4.41 -15.99
N GLU A 22 5.97 3.33 -15.58
CA GLU A 22 6.55 2.32 -16.49
C GLU A 22 5.47 1.63 -17.31
N VAL A 23 4.29 1.39 -16.71
CA VAL A 23 3.15 0.78 -17.41
C VAL A 23 2.54 1.74 -18.43
N VAL A 24 2.56 3.05 -18.12
CA VAL A 24 2.07 4.10 -19.04
C VAL A 24 3.06 4.38 -20.16
N SER A 25 4.35 4.40 -19.85
CA SER A 25 5.42 4.71 -20.80
C SER A 25 6.64 3.82 -20.55
N PRO A 26 6.74 2.70 -21.28
CA PRO A 26 7.80 1.69 -21.08
C PRO A 26 9.24 2.21 -21.30
N ASN A 27 9.39 3.38 -21.92
CA ASN A 27 10.69 3.97 -22.23
C ASN A 27 11.22 4.90 -21.12
N ILE A 28 10.53 5.02 -19.98
CA ILE A 28 11.00 5.87 -18.87
C ILE A 28 12.23 5.21 -18.22
N SER A 29 13.29 5.98 -18.03
CA SER A 29 14.49 5.48 -17.36
C SER A 29 14.23 5.30 -15.86
N SER A 30 14.82 4.27 -15.27
CA SER A 30 14.77 4.03 -13.81
C SER A 30 15.31 5.25 -13.03
N SER A 31 16.27 5.96 -13.58
CA SER A 31 16.79 7.20 -12.96
C SER A 31 15.74 8.31 -12.85
N THR A 32 14.83 8.41 -13.83
CA THR A 32 13.72 9.39 -13.79
C THR A 32 12.73 9.03 -12.68
N ILE A 33 12.40 7.75 -12.53
CA ILE A 33 11.50 7.25 -11.48
C ILE A 33 12.08 7.53 -10.10
N VAL A 34 13.35 7.16 -9.89
CA VAL A 34 14.05 7.42 -8.63
C VAL A 34 14.16 8.91 -8.35
N GLY A 35 14.55 9.72 -9.34
CA GLY A 35 14.66 11.18 -9.20
C GLY A 35 13.31 11.83 -8.84
N THR A 36 12.23 11.42 -9.49
CA THR A 36 10.88 11.93 -9.19
C THR A 36 10.44 11.53 -7.77
N SER A 37 10.69 10.28 -7.37
CA SER A 37 10.37 9.80 -6.03
C SER A 37 11.15 10.56 -4.95
N CYS A 38 12.45 10.78 -5.15
CA CYS A 38 13.27 11.61 -4.26
C CYS A 38 12.75 13.04 -4.17
N GLY A 39 12.38 13.64 -5.30
CA GLY A 39 11.79 14.98 -5.34
C GLY A 39 10.50 15.09 -4.52
N ILE A 40 9.60 14.12 -4.67
CA ILE A 40 8.35 14.05 -3.89
C ILE A 40 8.65 13.96 -2.39
N ILE A 41 9.56 13.07 -1.98
CA ILE A 41 9.91 12.89 -0.57
C ILE A 41 10.53 14.16 0.01
N LEU A 42 11.43 14.83 -0.72
CA LEU A 42 12.01 16.11 -0.28
C LEU A 42 10.94 17.17 -0.06
N VAL A 43 9.99 17.30 -0.98
CA VAL A 43 8.87 18.25 -0.85
C VAL A 43 8.04 17.91 0.39
N LEU A 44 7.77 16.64 0.67
CA LEU A 44 7.03 16.19 1.86
C LEU A 44 7.74 16.61 3.16
N PHE A 45 9.05 16.48 3.23
CA PHE A 45 9.82 16.94 4.39
C PHE A 45 9.75 18.47 4.58
N PHE A 46 9.79 19.25 3.51
CA PHE A 46 9.67 20.70 3.59
C PHE A 46 8.26 21.19 3.98
N ILE A 47 7.21 20.43 3.63
CA ILE A 47 5.82 20.77 3.95
C ILE A 47 5.47 20.41 5.41
N GLN A 48 6.23 19.53 6.05
CA GLN A 48 5.94 19.01 7.39
C GLN A 48 5.74 20.11 8.48
N PRO A 49 6.48 21.25 8.52
CA PRO A 49 6.25 22.29 9.50
C PRO A 49 4.91 23.03 9.40
N LEU A 50 4.20 22.91 8.26
CA LEU A 50 2.95 23.65 7.99
C LEU A 50 1.75 23.18 8.81
N GLY A 51 1.89 22.10 9.59
CA GLY A 51 0.85 21.60 10.51
C GLY A 51 -0.10 20.59 9.89
N LEU A 52 -0.22 19.45 10.57
CA LEU A 52 -0.94 18.26 10.10
C LEU A 52 -2.45 18.34 10.15
N THR A 53 -3.00 19.15 11.07
CA THR A 53 -4.45 19.19 11.35
C THR A 53 -5.28 19.61 10.12
N ARG A 54 -4.75 20.52 9.29
CA ARG A 54 -5.42 20.93 8.06
C ARG A 54 -5.25 19.95 6.91
N LEU A 55 -4.12 19.25 6.86
CA LEU A 55 -3.82 18.25 5.84
C LEU A 55 -4.61 16.95 6.06
N ALA A 56 -4.85 16.56 7.32
CA ALA A 56 -5.57 15.34 7.67
C ALA A 56 -7.00 15.28 7.08
N SER A 57 -7.72 16.41 7.06
CA SER A 57 -9.07 16.45 6.46
C SER A 57 -9.08 16.29 4.95
N ALA A 58 -7.99 16.69 4.26
CA ALA A 58 -7.81 16.51 2.82
C ALA A 58 -7.35 15.08 2.49
N PHE A 59 -6.70 14.40 3.44
CA PHE A 59 -6.17 13.04 3.24
C PHE A 59 -7.25 11.96 3.25
N ALA A 60 -8.28 12.11 4.10
CA ALA A 60 -9.34 11.12 4.23
C ALA A 60 -10.03 10.77 2.90
N PRO A 61 -10.51 11.74 2.07
CA PRO A 61 -11.14 11.42 0.80
C PRO A 61 -10.20 10.73 -0.18
N ILE A 62 -8.90 11.05 -0.18
CA ILE A 62 -7.91 10.39 -1.04
C ILE A 62 -7.78 8.90 -0.66
N VAL A 63 -7.66 8.60 0.62
CA VAL A 63 -7.55 7.22 1.11
C VAL A 63 -8.83 6.43 0.86
N ILE A 64 -10.00 7.03 1.08
CA ILE A 64 -11.29 6.40 0.78
C ILE A 64 -11.39 6.05 -0.70
N LEU A 65 -11.03 6.98 -1.58
CA LEU A 65 -11.05 6.76 -3.03
C LEU A 65 -10.05 5.69 -3.47
N TRP A 66 -8.84 5.70 -2.90
CA TRP A 66 -7.82 4.69 -3.14
C TRP A 66 -8.30 3.28 -2.76
N LEU A 67 -8.90 3.15 -1.58
CA LEU A 67 -9.46 1.88 -1.12
C LEU A 67 -10.66 1.44 -1.98
N ALA A 68 -11.52 2.38 -2.39
CA ALA A 68 -12.62 2.09 -3.31
C ALA A 68 -12.11 1.56 -4.66
N PHE A 69 -11.03 2.12 -5.20
CA PHE A 69 -10.39 1.60 -6.42
C PHE A 69 -9.86 0.19 -6.22
N ASN A 70 -9.14 -0.06 -5.11
CA ASN A 70 -8.64 -1.40 -4.81
C ASN A 70 -9.78 -2.43 -4.70
N GLY A 71 -10.83 -2.10 -3.95
CA GLY A 71 -12.00 -2.99 -3.81
C GLY A 71 -12.76 -3.18 -5.12
N GLY A 72 -13.02 -2.09 -5.85
CA GLY A 72 -13.73 -2.13 -7.12
C GLY A 72 -13.00 -2.89 -8.22
N PHE A 73 -11.70 -2.63 -8.38
CA PHE A 73 -10.86 -3.38 -9.33
C PHE A 73 -10.70 -4.84 -8.91
N GLY A 74 -10.62 -5.08 -7.59
CA GLY A 74 -10.59 -6.44 -7.05
C GLY A 74 -11.82 -7.24 -7.45
N ILE A 75 -13.01 -6.69 -7.29
CA ILE A 75 -14.26 -7.32 -7.71
C ILE A 75 -14.29 -7.53 -9.23
N TYR A 76 -13.91 -6.50 -10.01
CA TYR A 76 -13.87 -6.59 -11.46
C TYR A 76 -12.97 -7.75 -11.92
N ASN A 77 -11.75 -7.85 -11.38
CA ASN A 77 -10.81 -8.89 -11.77
C ASN A 77 -11.25 -10.29 -11.34
N LEU A 78 -11.86 -10.44 -10.15
CA LEU A 78 -12.43 -11.71 -9.71
C LEU A 78 -13.56 -12.21 -10.62
N VAL A 79 -14.39 -11.29 -11.11
CA VAL A 79 -15.50 -11.65 -12.01
C VAL A 79 -15.00 -11.93 -13.42
N GLN A 80 -14.03 -11.15 -13.91
CA GLN A 80 -13.58 -11.21 -15.30
C GLN A 80 -12.58 -12.33 -15.57
N PHE A 81 -11.72 -12.66 -14.60
CA PHE A 81 -10.62 -13.61 -14.79
C PHE A 81 -10.85 -14.92 -14.02
N ASP A 82 -10.21 -15.10 -12.89
CA ASP A 82 -10.21 -16.37 -12.17
C ASP A 82 -10.74 -16.23 -10.73
N HIS A 83 -11.99 -16.65 -10.53
CA HIS A 83 -12.59 -16.73 -9.20
C HIS A 83 -12.11 -17.96 -8.38
N SER A 84 -11.34 -18.87 -8.99
CA SER A 84 -10.76 -20.01 -8.23
C SER A 84 -9.76 -19.58 -7.17
N VAL A 85 -9.24 -18.33 -7.27
CA VAL A 85 -8.37 -17.72 -6.25
C VAL A 85 -9.05 -17.66 -4.87
N LEU A 86 -10.37 -17.68 -4.79
CA LEU A 86 -11.10 -17.78 -3.51
C LEU A 86 -10.76 -19.05 -2.71
N LYS A 87 -10.20 -20.07 -3.35
CA LYS A 87 -9.65 -21.26 -2.67
C LYS A 87 -8.53 -20.89 -1.66
N ALA A 88 -7.91 -19.71 -1.82
CA ALA A 88 -6.90 -19.20 -0.89
C ALA A 88 -7.41 -19.05 0.56
N PHE A 89 -8.72 -18.95 0.78
CA PHE A 89 -9.31 -18.98 2.13
C PHE A 89 -9.18 -20.33 2.82
N ASN A 90 -8.91 -21.41 2.08
CA ASN A 90 -8.69 -22.72 2.66
C ASN A 90 -7.22 -22.85 3.09
N PRO A 91 -6.91 -23.00 4.40
CA PRO A 91 -5.54 -23.08 4.91
C PRO A 91 -4.76 -24.28 4.36
N TYR A 92 -5.44 -25.27 3.82
CA TYR A 92 -4.80 -26.42 3.16
C TYR A 92 -3.83 -25.99 2.06
N TYR A 93 -4.20 -25.02 1.24
CA TYR A 93 -3.34 -24.55 0.12
C TYR A 93 -2.09 -23.83 0.64
N ALA A 94 -2.17 -23.10 1.74
CA ALA A 94 -1.01 -22.49 2.36
C ALA A 94 -0.02 -23.55 2.88
N ILE A 95 -0.53 -24.59 3.54
CA ILE A 95 0.29 -25.71 4.03
C ILE A 95 0.92 -26.45 2.85
N GLN A 96 0.14 -26.75 1.82
CA GLN A 96 0.62 -27.42 0.61
C GLN A 96 1.72 -26.62 -0.09
N PHE A 97 1.59 -25.30 -0.16
CA PHE A 97 2.62 -24.40 -0.71
C PHE A 97 3.96 -24.56 0.02
N PHE A 98 3.96 -24.59 1.35
CA PHE A 98 5.20 -24.77 2.12
C PHE A 98 5.77 -26.18 1.98
N ILE A 99 4.95 -27.21 1.87
CA ILE A 99 5.40 -28.59 1.65
C ILE A 99 6.10 -28.70 0.27
N GLN A 100 5.53 -28.07 -0.75
CA GLN A 100 6.05 -28.11 -2.13
C GLN A 100 7.32 -27.27 -2.30
N HIS A 101 7.34 -26.05 -1.77
CA HIS A 101 8.43 -25.10 -2.01
C HIS A 101 9.50 -25.08 -0.90
N LYS A 102 9.27 -25.76 0.22
CA LYS A 102 10.24 -25.92 1.33
C LYS A 102 10.97 -24.60 1.68
N THR A 103 12.29 -24.58 1.50
CA THR A 103 13.15 -23.43 1.82
C THR A 103 12.83 -22.19 0.97
N GLU A 104 12.46 -22.36 -0.29
CA GLU A 104 12.08 -21.25 -1.16
C GLU A 104 10.75 -20.62 -0.69
N GLY A 105 9.75 -21.45 -0.32
CA GLY A 105 8.51 -20.96 0.27
C GLY A 105 8.75 -20.18 1.57
N TRP A 106 9.70 -20.62 2.39
CA TRP A 106 10.09 -19.89 3.60
C TRP A 106 10.71 -18.53 3.30
N LYS A 107 11.58 -18.42 2.30
CA LYS A 107 12.17 -17.14 1.87
C LYS A 107 11.09 -16.18 1.34
N MET A 108 10.11 -16.70 0.58
CA MET A 108 9.00 -15.89 0.07
C MET A 108 8.12 -15.32 1.18
N LEU A 109 8.08 -15.97 2.36
CA LEU A 109 7.35 -15.46 3.52
C LEU A 109 7.85 -14.07 3.95
N GLY A 110 9.12 -13.74 3.72
CA GLY A 110 9.65 -12.39 3.96
C GLY A 110 8.92 -11.31 3.15
N GLY A 111 8.57 -11.60 1.89
CA GLY A 111 7.75 -10.71 1.06
C GLY A 111 6.30 -10.59 1.56
N VAL A 112 5.72 -11.68 2.06
CA VAL A 112 4.38 -11.65 2.67
C VAL A 112 4.36 -10.83 3.95
N LEU A 113 5.43 -10.88 4.76
CA LEU A 113 5.54 -10.06 5.97
C LEU A 113 5.54 -8.57 5.68
N LEU A 114 6.01 -8.13 4.52
CA LEU A 114 5.93 -6.73 4.10
C LEU A 114 4.48 -6.23 4.00
N ALA A 115 3.52 -7.09 3.70
CA ALA A 115 2.09 -6.72 3.69
C ALA A 115 1.54 -6.35 5.07
N PHE A 116 2.22 -6.76 6.15
CA PHE A 116 1.84 -6.45 7.54
C PHE A 116 2.65 -5.29 8.12
N THR A 117 3.57 -4.68 7.38
CA THR A 117 4.29 -3.49 7.85
C THR A 117 3.34 -2.32 8.04
N GLY A 118 3.60 -1.48 9.04
CA GLY A 118 2.74 -0.35 9.40
C GLY A 118 1.78 -0.63 10.56
N VAL A 119 1.73 -1.84 11.10
CA VAL A 119 0.94 -2.16 12.30
C VAL A 119 1.42 -1.33 13.50
N GLU A 120 2.71 -1.06 13.59
CA GLU A 120 3.31 -0.21 14.62
C GLU A 120 2.77 1.24 14.54
N ALA A 121 2.60 1.78 13.33
CA ALA A 121 2.00 3.10 13.14
C ALA A 121 0.53 3.11 13.58
N LEU A 122 -0.22 2.04 13.29
CA LEU A 122 -1.59 1.87 13.77
C LEU A 122 -1.67 1.91 15.30
N PHE A 123 -0.75 1.24 16.01
CA PHE A 123 -0.70 1.27 17.47
C PHE A 123 -0.37 2.66 18.01
N ALA A 124 0.48 3.44 17.34
CA ALA A 124 0.75 4.81 17.72
C ALA A 124 -0.50 5.70 17.57
N ASP A 125 -1.29 5.47 16.52
CA ASP A 125 -2.51 6.23 16.24
C ASP A 125 -3.70 5.83 17.15
N LEU A 126 -3.71 4.62 17.72
CA LEU A 126 -4.75 4.16 18.64
C LEU A 126 -4.93 5.06 19.87
N GLY A 127 -3.87 5.77 20.29
CA GLY A 127 -3.95 6.76 21.35
C GLY A 127 -4.63 8.07 20.96
N ALA A 128 -4.72 8.38 19.66
CA ALA A 128 -5.24 9.64 19.13
C ALA A 128 -6.71 9.55 18.69
N PHE A 129 -7.21 8.36 18.36
CA PHE A 129 -8.56 8.14 17.83
C PHE A 129 -9.41 7.27 18.74
N SER A 130 -10.75 7.41 18.63
CA SER A 130 -11.65 6.53 19.39
C SER A 130 -11.59 5.09 18.86
N MET A 131 -11.59 4.12 19.76
CA MET A 131 -11.59 2.68 19.44
C MET A 131 -12.68 2.30 18.43
N ARG A 132 -13.89 2.81 18.61
CA ARG A 132 -15.04 2.52 17.72
C ARG A 132 -14.83 3.05 16.31
N ALA A 133 -14.26 4.24 16.16
CA ALA A 133 -13.98 4.82 14.84
C ALA A 133 -12.98 3.96 14.07
N ILE A 134 -11.91 3.51 14.74
CA ILE A 134 -10.89 2.64 14.15
C ILE A 134 -11.50 1.28 13.76
N GLN A 135 -12.26 0.67 14.66
CA GLN A 135 -12.89 -0.63 14.37
C GLN A 135 -13.84 -0.56 13.17
N LEU A 136 -14.68 0.47 13.09
CA LEU A 136 -15.62 0.64 11.99
C LEU A 136 -14.90 0.90 10.66
N SER A 137 -13.96 1.83 10.63
CA SER A 137 -13.22 2.17 9.42
C SER A 137 -12.39 0.98 8.91
N TRP A 138 -11.76 0.24 9.84
CA TRP A 138 -10.95 -0.90 9.49
C TRP A 138 -11.79 -2.11 9.03
N LEU A 139 -12.76 -2.54 9.84
CA LEU A 139 -13.51 -3.77 9.56
C LEU A 139 -14.53 -3.61 8.42
N CYS A 140 -15.17 -2.44 8.30
CA CYS A 140 -16.24 -2.25 7.31
C CYS A 140 -15.74 -1.68 5.99
N TRP A 141 -14.56 -1.07 5.94
CA TRP A 141 -14.06 -0.43 4.73
C TRP A 141 -12.66 -0.89 4.33
N THR A 142 -11.66 -0.63 5.16
CA THR A 142 -10.26 -0.85 4.77
C THR A 142 -9.96 -2.33 4.50
N TYR A 143 -10.27 -3.19 5.46
CA TYR A 143 -9.97 -4.62 5.34
C TYR A 143 -10.69 -5.30 4.16
N PRO A 144 -12.02 -5.12 3.94
CA PRO A 144 -12.68 -5.67 2.77
C PRO A 144 -12.11 -5.18 1.44
N CYS A 145 -11.82 -3.87 1.32
CA CYS A 145 -11.26 -3.30 0.10
C CYS A 145 -9.86 -3.86 -0.20
N LEU A 146 -9.00 -3.98 0.81
CA LEU A 146 -7.66 -4.55 0.65
C LEU A 146 -7.72 -6.03 0.29
N LEU A 147 -8.57 -6.80 0.98
CA LEU A 147 -8.73 -8.22 0.70
C LEU A 147 -9.20 -8.48 -0.72
N LEU A 148 -10.22 -7.73 -1.18
CA LEU A 148 -10.69 -7.80 -2.55
C LEU A 148 -9.62 -7.38 -3.55
N GLY A 149 -8.84 -6.35 -3.25
CA GLY A 149 -7.71 -5.91 -4.07
C GLY A 149 -6.67 -7.00 -4.26
N TYR A 150 -6.22 -7.65 -3.18
CA TYR A 150 -5.25 -8.75 -3.27
C TYR A 150 -5.80 -9.96 -4.01
N LEU A 151 -7.04 -10.36 -3.73
CA LEU A 151 -7.68 -11.48 -4.44
C LEU A 151 -7.85 -11.18 -5.93
N GLY A 152 -8.25 -9.95 -6.29
CA GLY A 152 -8.40 -9.55 -7.68
C GLY A 152 -7.07 -9.50 -8.43
N GLN A 153 -6.01 -8.98 -7.81
CA GLN A 153 -4.66 -9.01 -8.40
C GLN A 153 -4.18 -10.46 -8.56
N GLY A 154 -4.42 -11.32 -7.58
CA GLY A 154 -4.13 -12.75 -7.66
C GLY A 154 -4.89 -13.42 -8.81
N ALA A 155 -6.17 -13.11 -9.01
CA ALA A 155 -6.98 -13.60 -10.11
C ALA A 155 -6.44 -13.15 -11.48
N TYR A 156 -5.97 -11.92 -11.58
CA TYR A 156 -5.35 -11.40 -12.80
C TYR A 156 -4.02 -12.11 -13.12
N ILE A 157 -3.11 -12.21 -12.12
CA ILE A 157 -1.80 -12.83 -12.27
C ILE A 157 -1.92 -14.32 -12.61
N SER A 158 -2.93 -15.03 -12.10
CA SER A 158 -3.15 -16.45 -12.43
C SER A 158 -3.35 -16.68 -13.92
N VAL A 159 -3.92 -15.71 -14.63
CA VAL A 159 -4.15 -15.75 -16.09
C VAL A 159 -3.02 -15.06 -16.86
N HIS A 160 -2.39 -14.04 -16.28
CA HIS A 160 -1.31 -13.24 -16.88
C HIS A 160 -0.07 -13.24 -15.98
N PRO A 161 0.73 -14.32 -15.97
CA PRO A 161 1.89 -14.45 -15.09
C PRO A 161 2.94 -13.35 -15.26
N ASP A 162 3.07 -12.79 -16.47
CA ASP A 162 4.05 -11.74 -16.78
C ASP A 162 3.76 -10.41 -16.07
N ALA A 163 2.54 -10.25 -15.53
CA ALA A 163 2.11 -9.04 -14.83
C ALA A 163 2.61 -8.95 -13.38
N TYR A 164 3.39 -9.92 -12.89
CA TYR A 164 3.83 -9.98 -11.48
C TYR A 164 4.70 -8.79 -11.04
N SER A 165 5.36 -8.12 -11.96
CA SER A 165 6.25 -6.98 -11.65
C SER A 165 5.48 -5.74 -11.17
N ASN A 166 4.30 -5.46 -11.75
CA ASN A 166 3.44 -4.33 -11.41
C ASN A 166 1.97 -4.78 -11.36
N PRO A 167 1.59 -5.64 -10.39
CA PRO A 167 0.30 -6.30 -10.39
C PRO A 167 -0.88 -5.35 -10.32
N PHE A 168 -0.78 -4.28 -9.51
CA PHE A 168 -1.85 -3.29 -9.38
C PHE A 168 -2.14 -2.61 -10.72
N TYR A 169 -1.14 -2.00 -11.35
CA TYR A 169 -1.35 -1.22 -12.56
C TYR A 169 -1.71 -2.06 -13.78
N ASN A 170 -1.17 -3.27 -13.88
CA ASN A 170 -1.49 -4.20 -14.97
C ASN A 170 -2.93 -4.76 -14.86
N SER A 171 -3.47 -4.87 -13.64
CA SER A 171 -4.81 -5.40 -13.39
C SER A 171 -5.91 -4.33 -13.39
N VAL A 172 -5.58 -3.06 -13.67
CA VAL A 172 -6.55 -1.97 -13.73
C VAL A 172 -7.49 -2.16 -14.92
N PRO A 173 -8.82 -1.96 -14.75
CA PRO A 173 -9.76 -2.01 -15.84
C PRO A 173 -9.43 -1.03 -16.97
N PRO A 174 -9.79 -1.35 -18.23
CA PRO A 174 -9.54 -0.47 -19.38
C PRO A 174 -10.06 0.94 -19.16
N GLY A 175 -9.24 1.95 -19.47
CA GLY A 175 -9.57 3.36 -19.32
C GLY A 175 -9.37 3.95 -17.91
N MET A 176 -9.08 3.13 -16.88
CA MET A 176 -8.90 3.60 -15.51
C MET A 176 -7.43 3.75 -15.09
N LEU A 177 -6.48 3.50 -15.99
CA LEU A 177 -5.05 3.51 -15.68
C LEU A 177 -4.56 4.89 -15.19
N TYR A 178 -4.89 5.96 -15.92
CA TYR A 178 -4.48 7.32 -15.54
C TYR A 178 -5.12 7.80 -14.23
N PRO A 179 -6.44 7.67 -14.02
CA PRO A 179 -7.05 7.96 -12.72
C PRO A 179 -6.43 7.18 -11.58
N SER A 180 -6.15 5.88 -11.79
CA SER A 180 -5.52 5.02 -10.79
C SER A 180 -4.11 5.48 -10.43
N LEU A 181 -3.31 5.86 -11.42
CA LEU A 181 -1.97 6.38 -11.21
C LEU A 181 -2.00 7.65 -10.36
N VAL A 182 -2.86 8.60 -10.69
CA VAL A 182 -2.99 9.86 -9.92
C VAL A 182 -3.39 9.57 -8.49
N VAL A 183 -4.42 8.75 -8.28
CA VAL A 183 -4.90 8.40 -6.94
C VAL A 183 -3.86 7.60 -6.16
N ALA A 184 -3.11 6.70 -6.81
CA ALA A 184 -2.03 5.94 -6.18
C ALA A 184 -0.90 6.84 -5.69
N VAL A 185 -0.45 7.81 -6.51
CA VAL A 185 0.59 8.78 -6.12
C VAL A 185 0.11 9.65 -4.96
N LEU A 186 -1.13 10.15 -5.02
CA LEU A 186 -1.71 10.92 -3.92
C LEU A 186 -1.83 10.09 -2.63
N ALA A 187 -2.27 8.84 -2.74
CA ALA A 187 -2.35 7.93 -1.59
C ALA A 187 -0.97 7.62 -1.00
N ALA A 188 0.05 7.43 -1.84
CA ALA A 188 1.43 7.22 -1.39
C ALA A 188 2.00 8.46 -0.67
N ILE A 189 1.68 9.67 -1.14
CA ILE A 189 2.03 10.93 -0.47
C ILE A 189 1.38 10.98 0.92
N VAL A 190 0.09 10.66 1.01
CA VAL A 190 -0.65 10.65 2.29
C VAL A 190 -0.06 9.62 3.25
N ALA A 191 0.18 8.39 2.80
CA ALA A 191 0.77 7.33 3.60
C ALA A 191 2.16 7.69 4.10
N SER A 192 3.01 8.24 3.23
CA SER A 192 4.36 8.70 3.58
C SER A 192 4.31 9.79 4.64
N GLN A 193 3.42 10.77 4.49
CA GLN A 193 3.26 11.86 5.44
C GLN A 193 2.78 11.36 6.80
N ALA A 194 1.86 10.40 6.83
CA ALA A 194 1.36 9.80 8.08
C ALA A 194 2.49 9.11 8.86
N ILE A 195 3.31 8.30 8.20
CA ILE A 195 4.43 7.57 8.83
C ILE A 195 5.52 8.53 9.30
N ILE A 196 5.90 9.52 8.48
CA ILE A 196 6.87 10.54 8.86
C ILE A 196 6.40 11.26 10.12
N THR A 197 5.13 11.62 10.19
CA THR A 197 4.54 12.27 11.35
C THR A 197 4.56 11.40 12.59
N ALA A 198 4.13 10.14 12.49
CA ALA A 198 4.16 9.19 13.59
C ALA A 198 5.58 9.04 14.14
N THR A 199 6.59 9.02 13.25
CA THR A 199 8.00 8.95 13.62
C THR A 199 8.45 10.15 14.45
N PHE A 200 8.05 11.36 14.05
CA PHE A 200 8.37 12.56 14.81
C PHE A 200 7.63 12.63 16.16
N GLN A 201 6.38 12.19 16.22
CA GLN A 201 5.61 12.14 17.47
C GLN A 201 6.26 11.20 18.50
N VAL A 202 6.73 10.03 18.07
CA VAL A 202 7.44 9.08 18.94
C VAL A 202 8.70 9.72 19.54
N ARG A 203 9.43 10.53 18.76
CA ARG A 203 10.62 11.23 19.25
C ARG A 203 10.32 12.18 20.41
N PHE A 204 9.17 12.87 20.39
CA PHE A 204 8.78 13.77 21.46
C PHE A 204 8.29 13.05 22.72
N LEU A 205 7.88 11.78 22.62
CA LEU A 205 7.38 10.98 23.75
C LEU A 205 8.50 10.28 24.53
N ILE A 206 9.74 10.24 24.01
CA ILE A 206 10.88 9.63 24.70
C ILE A 206 11.66 10.71 25.46
N PRO A 207 11.55 10.78 26.82
CA PRO A 207 12.34 11.72 27.62
C PRO A 207 13.83 11.35 27.50
N GLY A 208 14.66 12.26 26.99
CA GLY A 208 16.12 12.07 26.90
C GLY A 208 16.71 12.05 25.48
N PHE A 209 15.94 12.30 24.44
CA PHE A 209 16.42 12.47 23.06
C PHE A 209 16.56 13.96 22.65
N ASN A 210 16.95 14.81 23.61
CA ASN A 210 17.35 16.19 23.31
C ASN A 210 18.84 16.26 22.97
#